data_1cd138322625fd75e41d78ab7c66662b
#
_entry.id   1cd138322625fd75e41d78ab7c66662b
#
_cell.length_a   1.000
_cell.length_b   1.000
_cell.length_c   1.000
_cell.angle_alpha   90.00
_cell.angle_beta   90.00
_cell.angle_gamma   90.00
#
_symmetry.space_group_name_H-M   'P 1'
#
loop_
_entity.id
_entity.type
_entity.pdbx_description
1 polymer ?
#
loop_
_entity_poly.entity_id
_entity_poly.type
_entity_poly.pdbx_seq_one_letter_code
_entity_poly.pdbx_strand_id
1 'polypeptide(L)'
;NLSFGPSDVSSEQDQRIAEYLQQLTRDLIPHDADISEINVHWLPDIEAANAFATSGGNIHVTRGLLDAVKSENGLAMVLAHEYAHIELRHPVVLMLEQIGHTLIALVTGFDNSSAGAITQQTGFISLMAFSRDMERAADERAVTLLNAYYGHSRGSEELFEHILQTDKDAAHQWGLWQSHPATQERIEFLESQKKGEDTHVSLRPLPDWLEKALNREP
;
A
#
# COMPACT_ATOMS: atom_id res chain seq x y z
N ASN A 1 3.19 -11.91 -20.32
CA ASN A 1 2.65 -10.56 -20.50
C ASN A 1 1.58 -10.36 -19.44
N LEU A 2 1.97 -9.92 -18.23
CA LEU A 2 1.05 -9.31 -17.29
C LEU A 2 0.84 -7.87 -17.80
N SER A 3 -0.11 -7.70 -18.69
CA SER A 3 -0.64 -6.42 -19.06
C SER A 3 -1.55 -5.98 -17.90
N PHE A 4 -1.06 -5.12 -17.02
CA PHE A 4 -1.92 -4.31 -16.19
C PHE A 4 -2.51 -3.21 -17.08
N GLY A 5 -3.45 -3.63 -17.95
CA GLY A 5 -4.36 -2.70 -18.58
C GLY A 5 -5.31 -2.14 -17.51
N PRO A 6 -6.06 -1.05 -17.79
CA PRO A 6 -7.13 -0.62 -16.90
C PRO A 6 -8.00 -1.85 -16.64
N SER A 7 -8.13 -2.24 -15.37
CA SER A 7 -9.05 -3.31 -14.96
C SER A 7 -10.41 -2.92 -15.51
N ASP A 8 -10.98 -3.77 -16.36
CA ASP A 8 -12.37 -3.63 -16.78
C ASP A 8 -13.21 -3.70 -15.50
N VAL A 9 -13.59 -2.54 -14.98
CA VAL A 9 -14.45 -2.39 -13.82
C VAL A 9 -15.78 -2.98 -14.22
N SER A 10 -16.02 -4.24 -13.85
CA SER A 10 -17.05 -5.08 -14.45
C SER A 10 -18.44 -4.86 -13.87
N SER A 11 -18.56 -4.15 -12.74
CA SER A 11 -19.83 -3.90 -12.08
C SER A 11 -19.97 -2.45 -11.62
N GLU A 12 -21.21 -1.98 -11.47
CA GLU A 12 -21.51 -0.65 -10.89
C GLU A 12 -20.92 -0.52 -9.46
N GLN A 13 -20.89 -1.64 -8.75
CA GLN A 13 -20.31 -1.72 -7.41
C GLN A 13 -18.80 -1.50 -7.41
N ASP A 14 -18.09 -2.13 -8.36
CA ASP A 14 -16.64 -1.94 -8.49
C ASP A 14 -16.28 -0.51 -8.88
N GLN A 15 -17.08 0.11 -9.75
CA GLN A 15 -16.91 1.52 -10.11
C GLN A 15 -17.04 2.41 -8.88
N ARG A 16 -18.05 2.17 -8.07
CA ARG A 16 -18.27 2.94 -6.84
C ARG A 16 -17.13 2.75 -5.82
N ILE A 17 -16.58 1.55 -5.72
CA ILE A 17 -15.41 1.28 -4.86
C ILE A 17 -14.19 2.03 -5.39
N ALA A 18 -13.92 1.94 -6.69
CA ALA A 18 -12.80 2.64 -7.33
C ALA A 18 -12.89 4.17 -7.13
N GLU A 19 -14.08 4.75 -7.32
CA GLU A 19 -14.35 6.17 -7.10
C GLU A 19 -14.10 6.58 -5.64
N TYR A 20 -14.54 5.78 -4.69
CA TYR A 20 -14.33 6.03 -3.26
C TYR A 20 -12.85 6.01 -2.90
N LEU A 21 -12.10 4.98 -3.34
CA LEU A 21 -10.67 4.88 -3.11
C LEU A 21 -9.91 6.06 -3.72
N GLN A 22 -10.27 6.42 -4.95
CA GLN A 22 -9.69 7.58 -5.65
C GLN A 22 -9.98 8.89 -4.90
N GLN A 23 -11.21 9.09 -4.43
CA GLN A 23 -11.59 10.29 -3.71
C GLN A 23 -10.90 10.38 -2.35
N LEU A 24 -10.91 9.30 -1.56
CA LEU A 24 -10.23 9.26 -0.27
C LEU A 24 -8.72 9.56 -0.42
N THR A 25 -8.09 8.99 -1.44
CA THR A 25 -6.68 9.27 -1.73
C THR A 25 -6.45 10.75 -2.07
N ARG A 26 -7.30 11.34 -2.89
CA ARG A 26 -7.20 12.78 -3.23
C ARG A 26 -7.39 13.68 -2.02
N ASP A 27 -8.31 13.33 -1.13
CA ASP A 27 -8.60 14.12 0.08
C ASP A 27 -7.44 14.09 1.09
N LEU A 28 -6.65 13.00 1.08
CA LEU A 28 -5.45 12.86 1.91
C LEU A 28 -4.25 13.65 1.39
N ILE A 29 -4.17 13.88 0.08
CA ILE A 29 -3.02 14.50 -0.57
C ILE A 29 -3.16 16.03 -0.51
N PRO A 30 -2.12 16.78 -0.12
CA PRO A 30 -2.13 18.23 -0.16
C PRO A 30 -2.38 18.76 -1.58
N HIS A 31 -3.19 19.81 -1.72
CA HIS A 31 -3.52 20.40 -3.03
C HIS A 31 -2.33 21.01 -3.78
N ASP A 32 -1.24 21.29 -3.08
CA ASP A 32 0.02 21.83 -3.61
C ASP A 32 1.09 20.74 -3.85
N ALA A 33 0.71 19.47 -3.76
CA ALA A 33 1.62 18.38 -4.03
C ALA A 33 2.16 18.44 -5.47
N ASP A 34 3.46 18.22 -5.62
CA ASP A 34 4.17 18.25 -6.92
C ASP A 34 3.78 17.09 -7.86
N ILE A 35 2.88 16.21 -7.41
CA ILE A 35 2.40 15.07 -8.19
C ILE A 35 1.04 15.43 -8.78
N SER A 36 1.06 15.72 -10.07
CA SER A 36 -0.09 16.25 -10.80
C SER A 36 -1.25 15.26 -10.97
N GLU A 37 -1.01 13.95 -10.84
CA GLU A 37 -2.07 12.95 -11.04
C GLU A 37 -1.74 11.66 -10.29
N ILE A 38 -2.60 11.28 -9.34
CA ILE A 38 -2.59 9.98 -8.69
C ILE A 38 -3.81 9.21 -9.17
N ASN A 39 -3.57 7.99 -9.64
CA ASN A 39 -4.60 7.08 -10.11
C ASN A 39 -4.68 5.87 -9.19
N VAL A 40 -5.86 5.61 -8.65
CA VAL A 40 -6.10 4.43 -7.82
C VAL A 40 -6.83 3.36 -8.64
N HIS A 41 -6.24 2.18 -8.69
CA HIS A 41 -6.73 1.02 -9.43
C HIS A 41 -7.29 -0.02 -8.46
N TRP A 42 -8.58 -0.29 -8.57
CA TRP A 42 -9.25 -1.34 -7.84
C TRP A 42 -9.05 -2.70 -8.52
N LEU A 43 -8.66 -3.72 -7.74
CA LEU A 43 -8.40 -5.08 -8.20
C LEU A 43 -9.35 -6.07 -7.50
N PRO A 44 -10.59 -6.23 -7.98
CA PRO A 44 -11.65 -7.02 -7.33
C PRO A 44 -11.35 -8.52 -7.28
N ASP A 45 -10.57 -9.04 -8.22
CA ASP A 45 -10.30 -10.48 -8.37
C ASP A 45 -9.13 -10.96 -7.51
N ILE A 46 -8.45 -10.05 -6.80
CA ILE A 46 -7.29 -10.41 -5.97
C ILE A 46 -7.69 -10.49 -4.51
N GLU A 47 -7.79 -11.73 -4.00
CA GLU A 47 -8.17 -12.02 -2.61
C GLU A 47 -7.03 -11.81 -1.60
N ALA A 48 -5.77 -11.83 -2.06
CA ALA A 48 -4.63 -11.53 -1.19
C ALA A 48 -4.68 -10.07 -0.74
N ALA A 49 -4.56 -9.81 0.57
CA ALA A 49 -4.55 -8.45 1.10
C ALA A 49 -3.29 -7.72 0.65
N ASN A 50 -3.44 -6.73 -0.25
CA ASN A 50 -2.33 -5.97 -0.78
C ASN A 50 -2.75 -4.57 -1.24
N ALA A 51 -1.80 -3.63 -1.12
CA ALA A 51 -1.76 -2.40 -1.89
C ALA A 51 -0.31 -2.18 -2.33
N PHE A 52 -0.12 -1.53 -3.47
CA PHE A 52 1.23 -1.22 -3.93
C PHE A 52 1.24 -0.03 -4.88
N ALA A 53 2.29 0.78 -4.72
CA ALA A 53 2.57 1.90 -5.60
C ALA A 53 3.43 1.47 -6.79
N THR A 54 3.15 2.02 -7.96
CA THR A 54 4.00 1.88 -9.15
C THR A 54 4.44 3.23 -9.68
N SER A 55 5.48 3.24 -10.52
CA SER A 55 5.93 4.46 -11.17
C SER A 55 4.81 5.07 -12.02
N GLY A 56 4.78 6.41 -12.10
CA GLY A 56 3.75 7.13 -12.86
C GLY A 56 2.49 7.46 -12.04
N GLY A 57 2.57 7.43 -10.70
CA GLY A 57 1.48 7.88 -9.83
C GLY A 57 0.33 6.89 -9.66
N ASN A 58 0.56 5.59 -9.87
CA ASN A 58 -0.49 4.59 -9.74
C ASN A 58 -0.40 3.87 -8.40
N ILE A 59 -1.55 3.73 -7.73
CA ILE A 59 -1.75 2.93 -6.52
C ILE A 59 -2.73 1.83 -6.86
N HIS A 60 -2.38 0.60 -6.56
CA HIS A 60 -3.22 -0.58 -6.78
C HIS A 60 -3.73 -1.08 -5.44
N VAL A 61 -5.04 -1.35 -5.34
CA VAL A 61 -5.70 -1.80 -4.11
C VAL A 61 -6.46 -3.08 -4.41
N THR A 62 -6.18 -4.14 -3.67
CA THR A 62 -6.82 -5.44 -3.84
C THR A 62 -8.09 -5.57 -2.98
N ARG A 63 -8.98 -6.50 -3.38
CA ARG A 63 -10.15 -6.86 -2.58
C ARG A 63 -9.75 -7.32 -1.18
N GLY A 64 -8.75 -8.20 -1.08
CA GLY A 64 -8.29 -8.71 0.21
C GLY A 64 -7.83 -7.63 1.18
N LEU A 65 -7.28 -6.51 0.70
CA LEU A 65 -6.98 -5.38 1.58
C LEU A 65 -8.25 -4.77 2.15
N LEU A 66 -9.25 -4.49 1.31
CA LEU A 66 -10.52 -3.94 1.79
C LEU A 66 -11.22 -4.90 2.75
N ASP A 67 -11.08 -6.22 2.56
CA ASP A 67 -11.63 -7.21 3.49
C ASP A 67 -10.89 -7.23 4.84
N ALA A 68 -9.64 -6.79 4.90
CA ALA A 68 -8.79 -6.80 6.10
C ALA A 68 -8.91 -5.53 6.97
N VAL A 69 -9.10 -4.36 6.35
CA VAL A 69 -9.20 -3.10 7.09
C VAL A 69 -10.55 -2.99 7.81
N LYS A 70 -10.55 -2.38 9.00
CA LYS A 70 -11.74 -2.28 9.87
C LYS A 70 -12.31 -0.85 9.91
N SER A 71 -11.49 0.16 9.56
CA SER A 71 -11.87 1.56 9.62
C SER A 71 -11.43 2.31 8.37
N GLU A 72 -12.04 3.47 8.11
CA GLU A 72 -11.56 4.38 7.06
C GLU A 72 -10.15 4.91 7.39
N ASN A 73 -9.84 5.10 8.68
CA ASN A 73 -8.51 5.54 9.11
C ASN A 73 -7.43 4.49 8.78
N GLY A 74 -7.73 3.20 8.99
CA GLY A 74 -6.82 2.11 8.61
C GLY A 74 -6.60 2.04 7.10
N LEU A 75 -7.67 2.17 6.31
CA LEU A 75 -7.58 2.26 4.85
C LEU A 75 -6.79 3.49 4.41
N ALA A 76 -7.07 4.65 5.00
CA ALA A 76 -6.39 5.90 4.70
C ALA A 76 -4.89 5.82 5.01
N MET A 77 -4.49 5.13 6.09
CA MET A 77 -3.08 4.89 6.38
C MET A 77 -2.38 4.15 5.24
N VAL A 78 -2.98 3.09 4.72
CA VAL A 78 -2.40 2.34 3.60
C VAL A 78 -2.29 3.21 2.35
N LEU A 79 -3.36 3.91 1.98
CA LEU A 79 -3.35 4.79 0.80
C LEU A 79 -2.33 5.93 0.94
N ALA A 80 -2.19 6.52 2.12
CA ALA A 80 -1.21 7.55 2.41
C ALA A 80 0.24 7.00 2.37
N HIS A 81 0.45 5.76 2.81
CA HIS A 81 1.74 5.08 2.75
C HIS A 81 2.16 4.80 1.29
N GLU A 82 1.24 4.28 0.48
CA GLU A 82 1.50 4.06 -0.96
C GLU A 82 1.76 5.38 -1.70
N TYR A 83 0.99 6.42 -1.38
CA TYR A 83 1.24 7.75 -1.90
C TYR A 83 2.64 8.26 -1.49
N ALA A 84 3.04 8.07 -0.23
CA ALA A 84 4.37 8.47 0.25
C ALA A 84 5.50 7.78 -0.53
N HIS A 85 5.34 6.50 -0.88
CA HIS A 85 6.30 5.83 -1.76
C HIS A 85 6.42 6.50 -3.13
N ILE A 86 5.30 6.97 -3.71
CA ILE A 86 5.31 7.70 -4.99
C ILE A 86 5.98 9.07 -4.81
N GLU A 87 5.57 9.84 -3.82
CA GLU A 87 6.09 11.19 -3.52
C GLU A 87 7.62 11.17 -3.30
N LEU A 88 8.09 10.18 -2.54
CA LEU A 88 9.51 9.96 -2.24
C LEU A 88 10.26 9.21 -3.35
N ARG A 89 9.59 8.87 -4.46
CA ARG A 89 10.14 8.20 -5.64
C ARG A 89 10.78 6.84 -5.37
N HIS A 90 10.35 6.14 -4.31
CA HIS A 90 10.91 4.85 -3.92
C HIS A 90 10.83 3.79 -5.05
N PRO A 91 9.72 3.64 -5.82
CA PRO A 91 9.66 2.71 -6.94
C PRO A 91 10.71 3.01 -8.03
N VAL A 92 11.00 4.28 -8.27
CA VAL A 92 12.02 4.69 -9.26
C VAL A 92 13.43 4.33 -8.78
N VAL A 93 13.72 4.56 -7.49
CA VAL A 93 15.02 4.20 -6.89
C VAL A 93 15.25 2.70 -7.02
N LEU A 94 14.27 1.85 -6.63
CA LEU A 94 14.38 0.40 -6.76
C LEU A 94 14.58 -0.05 -8.22
N MET A 95 13.88 0.57 -9.16
CA MET A 95 14.07 0.27 -10.57
C MET A 95 15.50 0.59 -11.04
N LEU A 96 16.05 1.72 -10.62
CA LEU A 96 17.42 2.11 -10.96
C LEU A 96 18.47 1.19 -10.32
N GLU A 97 18.26 0.74 -9.09
CA GLU A 97 19.11 -0.24 -8.42
C GLU A 97 19.13 -1.56 -9.19
N GLN A 98 17.97 -2.06 -9.65
CA GLN A 98 17.87 -3.28 -10.45
C GLN A 98 18.59 -3.15 -11.80
N ILE A 99 18.45 -2.01 -12.48
CA ILE A 99 19.19 -1.73 -13.70
C ILE A 99 20.70 -1.72 -13.42
N GLY A 100 21.14 -1.08 -12.34
CA GLY A 100 22.54 -1.05 -11.92
C GLY A 100 23.10 -2.47 -11.69
N HIS A 101 22.40 -3.31 -10.94
CA HIS A 101 22.81 -4.70 -10.70
C HIS A 101 22.90 -5.52 -12.01
N THR A 102 21.93 -5.32 -12.92
CA THR A 102 21.93 -5.99 -14.22
C THR A 102 23.14 -5.58 -15.07
N LEU A 103 23.46 -4.30 -15.10
CA LEU A 103 24.63 -3.79 -15.83
C LEU A 103 25.95 -4.32 -15.26
N ILE A 104 26.09 -4.36 -13.93
CA ILE A 104 27.28 -4.92 -13.27
C ILE A 104 27.42 -6.39 -13.62
N ALA A 105 26.34 -7.18 -13.55
CA ALA A 105 26.36 -8.59 -13.90
C ALA A 105 26.79 -8.82 -15.37
N LEU A 106 26.32 -7.96 -16.27
CA LEU A 106 26.66 -8.02 -17.70
C LEU A 106 28.15 -7.72 -17.93
N VAL A 107 28.71 -6.73 -17.24
CA VAL A 107 30.12 -6.31 -17.41
C VAL A 107 31.09 -7.29 -16.75
N THR A 108 30.72 -7.87 -15.62
CA THR A 108 31.57 -8.80 -14.86
C THR A 108 31.50 -10.24 -15.35
N GLY A 109 30.61 -10.56 -16.31
CA GLY A 109 30.45 -11.90 -16.85
C GLY A 109 29.88 -12.91 -15.86
N PHE A 110 29.24 -12.46 -14.76
CA PHE A 110 28.49 -13.34 -13.88
C PHE A 110 27.31 -13.94 -14.66
N ASP A 111 27.23 -15.27 -14.63
CA ASP A 111 26.33 -16.08 -15.45
C ASP A 111 24.87 -15.61 -15.34
N ASN A 112 24.32 -15.19 -16.48
CA ASN A 112 22.98 -14.65 -16.65
C ASN A 112 21.84 -15.68 -16.39
N SER A 113 22.15 -16.93 -16.06
CA SER A 113 21.14 -17.96 -15.84
C SER A 113 20.26 -17.66 -14.62
N SER A 114 20.82 -17.00 -13.61
CA SER A 114 20.08 -16.59 -12.41
C SER A 114 19.30 -15.27 -12.60
N ALA A 115 19.84 -14.31 -13.34
CA ALA A 115 19.18 -13.03 -13.60
C ALA A 115 17.97 -13.18 -14.55
N GLY A 116 18.08 -14.06 -15.57
CA GLY A 116 16.99 -14.35 -16.50
C GLY A 116 15.83 -15.12 -15.88
N ALA A 117 16.09 -15.96 -14.88
CA ALA A 117 15.05 -16.70 -14.17
C ALA A 117 14.23 -15.78 -13.23
N ILE A 118 14.86 -14.77 -12.65
CA ILE A 118 14.21 -13.79 -11.75
C ILE A 118 13.23 -12.92 -12.52
N THR A 119 13.53 -12.55 -13.77
CA THR A 119 12.67 -11.69 -14.59
C THR A 119 11.48 -12.40 -15.25
N GLN A 120 11.49 -13.73 -15.35
CA GLN A 120 10.42 -14.48 -16.05
C GLN A 120 9.40 -15.16 -15.15
N GLN A 121 9.69 -15.43 -13.90
CA GLN A 121 8.86 -16.32 -13.06
C GLN A 121 8.11 -15.60 -11.93
N THR A 122 8.54 -14.44 -11.54
CA THR A 122 7.83 -13.61 -10.55
C THR A 122 7.51 -12.29 -11.20
N GLY A 123 6.22 -11.96 -11.26
CA GLY A 123 5.81 -10.64 -11.74
C GLY A 123 6.64 -9.57 -11.02
N PHE A 124 7.11 -8.61 -11.76
CA PHE A 124 8.08 -7.55 -11.41
C PHE A 124 7.83 -6.85 -10.05
N ILE A 125 6.65 -7.03 -9.49
CA ILE A 125 6.13 -6.37 -8.28
C ILE A 125 6.47 -7.16 -7.00
N SER A 126 6.60 -8.48 -7.07
CA SER A 126 6.86 -9.32 -5.87
C SER A 126 8.31 -9.31 -5.39
N LEU A 127 9.23 -8.66 -6.11
CA LEU A 127 10.67 -8.67 -5.81
C LEU A 127 11.18 -7.39 -5.16
N MET A 128 10.34 -6.38 -5.01
CA MET A 128 10.75 -5.08 -4.48
C MET A 128 10.29 -4.90 -3.04
N ALA A 129 10.96 -5.55 -2.09
CA ALA A 129 10.87 -5.11 -0.71
C ALA A 129 11.60 -3.77 -0.56
N PHE A 130 10.90 -2.77 -0.08
CA PHE A 130 11.49 -1.48 0.24
C PHE A 130 12.48 -1.61 1.41
N SER A 131 13.52 -0.79 1.42
CA SER A 131 14.45 -0.76 2.55
C SER A 131 13.75 -0.26 3.82
N ARG A 132 14.30 -0.59 4.99
CA ARG A 132 13.76 -0.11 6.28
C ARG A 132 13.67 1.42 6.34
N ASP A 133 14.65 2.11 5.76
CA ASP A 133 14.65 3.58 5.75
C ASP A 133 13.54 4.14 4.84
N MET A 134 13.29 3.48 3.69
CA MET A 134 12.18 3.84 2.81
C MET A 134 10.83 3.62 3.48
N GLU A 135 10.64 2.47 4.16
CA GLU A 135 9.43 2.17 4.91
C GLU A 135 9.18 3.19 6.02
N ARG A 136 10.23 3.52 6.78
CA ARG A 136 10.14 4.53 7.83
C ARG A 136 9.76 5.90 7.29
N ALA A 137 10.40 6.33 6.21
CA ALA A 137 10.08 7.62 5.58
C ALA A 137 8.63 7.64 5.06
N ALA A 138 8.14 6.53 4.49
CA ALA A 138 6.76 6.40 4.05
C ALA A 138 5.77 6.44 5.24
N ASP A 139 6.07 5.75 6.34
CA ASP A 139 5.24 5.79 7.56
C ASP A 139 5.18 7.20 8.17
N GLU A 140 6.32 7.89 8.28
CA GLU A 140 6.39 9.27 8.80
C GLU A 140 5.54 10.23 7.95
N ARG A 141 5.62 10.07 6.63
CA ARG A 141 4.84 10.89 5.71
C ARG A 141 3.35 10.54 5.78
N ALA A 142 2.98 9.26 5.83
CA ALA A 142 1.60 8.82 5.96
C ALA A 142 0.94 9.37 7.24
N VAL A 143 1.63 9.26 8.38
CA VAL A 143 1.16 9.84 9.66
C VAL A 143 0.94 11.35 9.55
N THR A 144 1.83 12.06 8.85
CA THR A 144 1.66 13.51 8.61
C THR A 144 0.37 13.80 7.84
N LEU A 145 0.07 13.00 6.81
CA LEU A 145 -1.13 13.14 5.99
C LEU A 145 -2.41 12.81 6.79
N LEU A 146 -2.39 11.76 7.59
CA LEU A 146 -3.51 11.42 8.47
C LEU A 146 -3.79 12.54 9.49
N ASN A 147 -2.74 13.05 10.13
CA ASN A 147 -2.87 14.17 11.06
C ASN A 147 -3.44 15.42 10.39
N ALA A 148 -3.06 15.71 9.15
CA ALA A 148 -3.60 16.84 8.40
C ALA A 148 -5.08 16.67 8.07
N TYR A 149 -5.50 15.45 7.72
CA TYR A 149 -6.86 15.16 7.26
C TYR A 149 -7.83 14.87 8.42
N TYR A 150 -7.43 14.03 9.38
CA TYR A 150 -8.29 13.64 10.52
C TYR A 150 -8.04 14.45 11.80
N GLY A 151 -6.91 15.17 11.90
CA GLY A 151 -6.47 15.81 13.14
C GLY A 151 -5.80 14.85 14.13
N HIS A 152 -5.60 13.59 13.74
CA HIS A 152 -4.96 12.56 14.55
C HIS A 152 -4.44 11.40 13.66
N SER A 153 -3.55 10.57 14.20
CA SER A 153 -2.99 9.40 13.52
C SER A 153 -3.57 8.05 13.98
N ARG A 154 -4.61 8.05 14.82
CA ARG A 154 -5.26 6.83 15.32
C ARG A 154 -5.80 5.98 14.18
N GLY A 155 -5.61 4.67 14.28
CA GLY A 155 -5.95 3.69 13.24
C GLY A 155 -4.79 3.38 12.28
N SER A 156 -3.68 4.13 12.36
CA SER A 156 -2.48 3.85 11.55
C SER A 156 -1.87 2.48 11.81
N GLU A 157 -2.06 1.93 13.00
CA GLU A 157 -1.56 0.62 13.42
C GLU A 157 -2.51 -0.54 13.08
N GLU A 158 -3.74 -0.26 12.70
CA GLU A 158 -4.82 -1.26 12.59
C GLU A 158 -4.44 -2.45 11.71
N LEU A 159 -3.86 -2.20 10.56
CA LEU A 159 -3.47 -3.26 9.64
C LEU A 159 -2.32 -4.10 10.20
N PHE A 160 -1.34 -3.46 10.85
CA PHE A 160 -0.21 -4.16 11.46
C PHE A 160 -0.66 -5.06 12.62
N GLU A 161 -1.57 -4.58 13.47
CA GLU A 161 -2.15 -5.37 14.54
C GLU A 161 -2.91 -6.58 13.99
N HIS A 162 -3.68 -6.39 12.92
CA HIS A 162 -4.39 -7.47 12.28
C HIS A 162 -3.43 -8.55 11.74
N ILE A 163 -2.35 -8.13 11.09
CA ILE A 163 -1.33 -9.04 10.56
C ILE A 163 -0.65 -9.82 11.68
N LEU A 164 -0.30 -9.18 12.79
CA LEU A 164 0.33 -9.85 13.92
C LEU A 164 -0.59 -10.87 14.62
N GLN A 165 -1.90 -10.67 14.57
CA GLN A 165 -2.90 -11.57 15.13
C GLN A 165 -3.23 -12.75 14.20
N THR A 166 -2.89 -12.62 12.92
CA THR A 166 -3.10 -13.67 11.93
C THR A 166 -1.98 -14.72 12.04
N ASP A 167 -2.32 -15.99 11.83
CA ASP A 167 -1.35 -17.08 11.85
C ASP A 167 -0.20 -16.79 10.86
N LYS A 168 1.04 -17.04 11.30
CA LYS A 168 2.25 -16.73 10.51
C LYS A 168 2.24 -17.36 9.12
N ASP A 169 1.64 -18.54 8.98
CA ASP A 169 1.51 -19.23 7.70
C ASP A 169 0.48 -18.54 6.79
N ALA A 170 -0.56 -17.94 7.35
CA ALA A 170 -1.53 -17.13 6.61
C ALA A 170 -0.98 -15.72 6.30
N ALA A 171 -0.15 -15.15 7.17
CA ALA A 171 0.49 -13.86 6.94
C ALA A 171 1.42 -13.87 5.71
N HIS A 172 2.05 -15.00 5.37
CA HIS A 172 2.83 -15.15 4.14
C HIS A 172 2.01 -15.07 2.85
N GLN A 173 0.69 -15.21 2.91
CA GLN A 173 -0.21 -15.03 1.78
C GLN A 173 -0.58 -13.56 1.54
N TRP A 174 -0.20 -12.67 2.44
CA TRP A 174 -0.45 -11.24 2.32
C TRP A 174 0.65 -10.59 1.47
N GLY A 175 0.28 -10.13 0.28
CA GLY A 175 1.21 -9.47 -0.63
C GLY A 175 1.83 -8.20 -0.03
N LEU A 176 1.06 -7.45 0.76
CA LEU A 176 1.52 -6.25 1.47
C LEU A 176 2.70 -6.56 2.41
N TRP A 177 2.69 -7.74 3.07
CA TRP A 177 3.78 -8.15 3.95
C TRP A 177 5.09 -8.46 3.22
N GLN A 178 4.99 -8.92 1.98
CA GLN A 178 6.17 -9.27 1.18
C GLN A 178 6.88 -8.02 0.66
N SER A 179 6.13 -6.99 0.28
CA SER A 179 6.66 -5.70 -0.20
C SER A 179 6.98 -4.72 0.94
N HIS A 180 6.19 -4.74 2.02
CA HIS A 180 6.27 -3.81 3.16
C HIS A 180 6.34 -4.57 4.48
N PRO A 181 7.49 -5.15 4.86
CA PRO A 181 7.59 -5.94 6.09
C PRO A 181 7.17 -5.13 7.32
N ALA A 182 6.17 -5.62 8.05
CA ALA A 182 5.82 -5.03 9.33
C ALA A 182 6.86 -5.45 10.37
N THR A 183 7.73 -4.54 10.71
CA THR A 183 8.71 -4.75 11.76
C THR A 183 8.17 -4.23 13.09
N GLN A 184 8.65 -4.80 14.19
CA GLN A 184 8.31 -4.32 15.53
C GLN A 184 8.63 -2.81 15.66
N GLU A 185 9.72 -2.36 15.06
CA GLU A 185 10.14 -0.95 15.05
C GLU A 185 9.07 -0.04 14.40
N ARG A 186 8.45 -0.45 13.28
CA ARG A 186 7.39 0.32 12.62
C ARG A 186 6.16 0.44 13.50
N ILE A 187 5.76 -0.64 14.15
CA ILE A 187 4.61 -0.65 15.08
C ILE A 187 4.88 0.29 16.24
N GLU A 188 6.04 0.18 16.90
CA GLU A 188 6.44 1.05 18.00
C GLU A 188 6.49 2.54 17.57
N PHE A 189 6.94 2.80 16.36
CA PHE A 189 6.90 4.15 15.78
C PHE A 189 5.45 4.64 15.68
N LEU A 190 4.55 3.91 15.03
CA LEU A 190 3.14 4.30 14.86
C LEU A 190 2.43 4.49 16.20
N GLU A 191 2.66 3.60 17.15
CA GLU A 191 2.14 3.75 18.52
C GLU A 191 2.69 5.00 19.23
N SER A 192 3.95 5.35 18.97
CA SER A 192 4.55 6.55 19.56
C SER A 192 3.92 7.84 19.05
N GLN A 193 3.43 7.85 17.80
CA GLN A 193 2.77 9.01 17.19
C GLN A 193 1.42 9.35 17.83
N LYS A 194 0.78 8.37 18.45
CA LYS A 194 -0.50 8.56 19.17
C LYS A 194 -0.34 9.16 20.58
N LYS A 195 0.90 9.31 21.08
CA LYS A 195 1.16 9.85 22.41
C LYS A 195 0.72 11.31 22.49
N GLY A 196 -0.28 11.56 23.33
CA GLY A 196 -0.86 12.91 23.51
C GLY A 196 -2.12 13.17 22.70
N GLU A 197 -2.53 12.24 21.83
CA GLU A 197 -3.84 12.31 21.18
C GLU A 197 -4.98 11.99 22.17
N ASP A 198 -6.12 12.62 21.96
CA ASP A 198 -7.31 12.34 22.77
C ASP A 198 -7.76 10.89 22.54
N THR A 199 -7.78 10.10 23.61
CA THR A 199 -8.21 8.70 23.55
C THR A 199 -9.70 8.52 23.25
N HIS A 200 -10.49 9.57 23.35
CA HIS A 200 -11.94 9.57 23.07
C HIS A 200 -12.28 9.82 21.60
N VAL A 201 -11.29 10.13 20.75
CA VAL A 201 -11.53 10.27 19.30
C VAL A 201 -11.84 8.90 18.73
N SER A 202 -13.05 8.73 18.20
CA SER A 202 -13.47 7.52 17.50
C SER A 202 -12.91 7.47 16.09
N LEU A 203 -12.50 6.28 15.66
CA LEU A 203 -12.15 6.04 14.27
C LEU A 203 -13.39 6.22 13.38
N ARG A 204 -13.19 6.74 12.18
CA ARG A 204 -14.25 6.83 11.18
C ARG A 204 -14.52 5.43 10.63
N PRO A 205 -15.75 4.91 10.71
CA PRO A 205 -16.08 3.61 10.13
C PRO A 205 -15.99 3.67 8.60
N LEU A 206 -15.82 2.52 7.97
CA LEU A 206 -16.03 2.40 6.54
C LEU A 206 -17.49 2.73 6.20
N PRO A 207 -17.78 3.28 5.00
CA PRO A 207 -19.15 3.53 4.59
C PRO A 207 -20.01 2.26 4.61
N ASP A 208 -21.22 2.30 5.16
CA ASP A 208 -22.14 1.14 5.25
C ASP A 208 -22.36 0.44 3.89
N TRP A 209 -22.38 1.22 2.81
CA TRP A 209 -22.54 0.65 1.47
C TRP A 209 -21.32 -0.17 1.04
N LEU A 210 -20.10 0.22 1.49
CA LEU A 210 -18.86 -0.51 1.19
C LEU A 210 -18.81 -1.82 1.98
N GLU A 211 -19.19 -1.80 3.27
CA GLU A 211 -19.28 -3.01 4.09
C GLU A 211 -20.27 -4.02 3.50
N LYS A 212 -21.43 -3.54 3.04
CA LYS A 212 -22.40 -4.38 2.31
C LYS A 212 -21.85 -4.90 0.99
N ALA A 213 -21.10 -4.08 0.26
CA ALA A 213 -20.46 -4.46 -0.99
C ALA A 213 -19.43 -5.57 -0.82
N LEU A 214 -18.74 -5.59 0.33
CA LEU A 214 -17.75 -6.60 0.69
C LEU A 214 -18.40 -7.85 1.33
N ASN A 215 -19.73 -7.94 1.39
CA ASN A 215 -20.49 -9.01 2.07
C ASN A 215 -20.11 -9.17 3.56
N ARG A 216 -19.72 -8.09 4.22
CA ARG A 216 -19.56 -8.08 5.65
C ARG A 216 -20.97 -7.96 6.28
N GLU A 217 -21.40 -8.99 6.97
CA GLU A 217 -22.60 -8.89 7.82
C GLU A 217 -22.29 -7.99 9.02
N PRO A 218 -23.28 -7.20 9.47
CA PRO A 218 -23.12 -6.33 10.63
C PRO A 218 -22.94 -7.12 11.93
#